data_dce86b50656db9e2712ec6e151422f3f
#
_entry.id   dce86b50656db9e2712ec6e151422f3f
#
_cell.length_a   1.000
_cell.length_b   1.000
_cell.length_c   1.000
_cell.angle_alpha   90.00
_cell.angle_beta   90.00
_cell.angle_gamma   90.00
#
_symmetry.space_group_name_H-M   'P 1'
#
loop_
_entity.id
_entity.type
_entity.pdbx_description
1 polymer ?
#
loop_
_entity_poly.entity_id
_entity_poly.type
_entity_poly.pdbx_seq_one_letter_code
_entity_poly.pdbx_strand_id
1 'polypeptide(L)'
;MTVKTPTPPALPDEVDQLLRRLRMPYVRHAAPEVLATAKSQRWDPAEVLRVLLVEEAAGRDRATIQMRRKASGLPAGKTFDAWDPQASPIPQATQQSLGTLEWVGRAENLCICGPSGTGKSHLAEALGHRAINDGKTVAWHTLESLATLMRRHRADDSVSKAIGRLIRADLIVIDDIGMLPVAPDAAEALFRVVDAAYEKRSIALTSNIHPAGFDELMPKTLAAATVDRLLHHAHVLLTDGTDSYRLAQATAGKGVRPLD
;
A
#
# COMPACT_ATOMS: atom_id res chain seq x y z
N MET A 1 -34.14 -30.49 -3.16
CA MET A 1 -35.04 -29.58 -2.42
C MET A 1 -34.19 -28.55 -1.69
N THR A 2 -34.09 -27.33 -2.24
CA THR A 2 -33.39 -26.20 -1.59
C THR A 2 -34.26 -25.69 -0.46
N VAL A 3 -33.87 -25.93 0.78
CA VAL A 3 -34.50 -25.38 1.96
C VAL A 3 -34.30 -23.87 1.92
N LYS A 4 -35.36 -23.10 1.60
CA LYS A 4 -35.36 -21.65 1.73
C LYS A 4 -35.21 -21.33 3.23
N THR A 5 -34.05 -20.81 3.60
CA THR A 5 -33.86 -20.25 4.95
C THR A 5 -34.87 -19.10 5.14
N PRO A 6 -35.70 -19.10 6.18
CA PRO A 6 -36.69 -18.05 6.40
C PRO A 6 -35.98 -16.69 6.52
N THR A 7 -36.48 -15.71 5.79
CA THR A 7 -35.96 -14.34 5.87
C THR A 7 -36.16 -13.81 7.29
N PRO A 8 -35.12 -13.30 7.96
CA PRO A 8 -35.26 -12.75 9.31
C PRO A 8 -36.29 -11.59 9.32
N PRO A 9 -37.04 -11.39 10.42
CA PRO A 9 -37.97 -10.28 10.50
C PRO A 9 -37.23 -8.94 10.44
N ALA A 10 -37.83 -7.96 9.76
CA ALA A 10 -37.31 -6.62 9.68
C ALA A 10 -37.18 -5.98 11.07
N LEU A 11 -36.22 -5.05 11.21
CA LEU A 11 -36.11 -4.24 12.43
C LEU A 11 -37.35 -3.36 12.62
N PRO A 12 -37.75 -3.09 13.89
CA PRO A 12 -38.75 -2.04 14.17
C PRO A 12 -38.27 -0.70 13.58
N ASP A 13 -39.21 0.07 13.02
CA ASP A 13 -38.90 1.34 12.35
C ASP A 13 -38.14 2.34 13.23
N GLU A 14 -38.50 2.40 14.51
CA GLU A 14 -37.79 3.25 15.49
C GLU A 14 -36.32 2.87 15.63
N VAL A 15 -36.02 1.56 15.72
CA VAL A 15 -34.66 1.05 15.85
C VAL A 15 -33.88 1.34 14.57
N ASP A 16 -34.48 1.09 13.40
CA ASP A 16 -33.82 1.38 12.10
C ASP A 16 -33.49 2.88 11.96
N GLN A 17 -34.40 3.77 12.38
CA GLN A 17 -34.18 5.22 12.37
C GLN A 17 -33.05 5.64 13.32
N LEU A 18 -33.01 5.09 14.54
CA LEU A 18 -31.95 5.36 15.50
C LEU A 18 -30.58 4.90 14.98
N LEU A 19 -30.49 3.71 14.39
CA LEU A 19 -29.24 3.21 13.81
C LEU A 19 -28.76 4.07 12.64
N ARG A 20 -29.65 4.58 11.82
CA ARG A 20 -29.34 5.58 10.77
C ARG A 20 -28.77 6.87 11.37
N ARG A 21 -29.46 7.43 12.38
CA ARG A 21 -29.05 8.66 13.06
C ARG A 21 -27.69 8.51 13.74
N LEU A 22 -27.41 7.35 14.35
CA LEU A 22 -26.12 7.04 14.98
C LEU A 22 -25.05 6.63 13.97
N ARG A 23 -25.39 6.55 12.68
CA ARG A 23 -24.48 6.13 11.61
C ARG A 23 -23.86 4.76 11.88
N MET A 24 -24.71 3.79 12.22
CA MET A 24 -24.33 2.38 12.47
C MET A 24 -24.87 1.46 11.36
N PRO A 25 -24.34 1.54 10.13
CA PRO A 25 -24.84 0.81 8.98
C PRO A 25 -24.66 -0.69 9.07
N TYR A 26 -23.60 -1.15 9.70
CA TYR A 26 -23.25 -2.57 9.78
C TYR A 26 -24.12 -3.27 10.85
N VAL A 27 -24.31 -2.66 12.00
CA VAL A 27 -25.33 -3.11 12.98
C VAL A 27 -26.68 -3.19 12.31
N ARG A 28 -27.10 -2.13 11.61
CA ARG A 28 -28.41 -2.08 10.96
C ARG A 28 -28.61 -3.23 9.96
N HIS A 29 -27.55 -3.60 9.24
CA HIS A 29 -27.60 -4.71 8.29
C HIS A 29 -27.62 -6.09 8.98
N ALA A 30 -26.82 -6.28 10.01
CA ALA A 30 -26.66 -7.56 10.70
C ALA A 30 -27.78 -7.84 11.75
N ALA A 31 -28.38 -6.81 12.32
CA ALA A 31 -29.31 -6.95 13.44
C ALA A 31 -30.51 -7.87 13.19
N PRO A 32 -31.17 -7.88 12.02
CA PRO A 32 -32.27 -8.81 11.76
C PRO A 32 -31.91 -10.27 11.98
N GLU A 33 -30.77 -10.68 11.43
CA GLU A 33 -30.27 -12.06 11.52
C GLU A 33 -29.75 -12.39 12.93
N VAL A 34 -28.97 -11.49 13.52
CA VAL A 34 -28.45 -11.65 14.89
C VAL A 34 -29.58 -11.79 15.89
N LEU A 35 -30.62 -10.95 15.82
CA LEU A 35 -31.75 -11.01 16.74
C LEU A 35 -32.59 -12.28 16.54
N ALA A 36 -32.79 -12.74 15.32
CA ALA A 36 -33.49 -14.01 15.05
C ALA A 36 -32.72 -15.20 15.63
N THR A 37 -31.40 -15.24 15.45
CA THR A 37 -30.50 -16.27 15.99
C THR A 37 -30.47 -16.22 17.51
N ALA A 38 -30.31 -15.05 18.11
CA ALA A 38 -30.28 -14.84 19.54
C ALA A 38 -31.58 -15.34 20.21
N LYS A 39 -32.73 -15.03 19.59
CA LYS A 39 -34.03 -15.52 20.09
C LYS A 39 -34.13 -17.04 20.04
N SER A 40 -33.71 -17.68 18.96
CA SER A 40 -33.76 -19.11 18.79
C SER A 40 -32.82 -19.86 19.74
N GLN A 41 -31.64 -19.30 19.98
CA GLN A 41 -30.58 -19.90 20.80
C GLN A 41 -30.57 -19.39 22.25
N ARG A 42 -31.50 -18.50 22.60
CA ARG A 42 -31.61 -17.90 23.95
C ARG A 42 -30.31 -17.24 24.42
N TRP A 43 -29.73 -16.42 23.58
CA TRP A 43 -28.49 -15.67 23.93
C TRP A 43 -28.74 -14.69 25.07
N ASP A 44 -27.73 -14.49 25.88
CA ASP A 44 -27.69 -13.38 26.82
C ASP A 44 -27.77 -12.04 26.11
N PRO A 45 -28.54 -11.06 26.62
CA PRO A 45 -28.64 -9.75 26.01
C PRO A 45 -27.29 -9.04 25.82
N ALA A 46 -26.33 -9.21 26.73
CA ALA A 46 -24.99 -8.63 26.60
C ALA A 46 -24.22 -9.26 25.42
N GLU A 47 -24.43 -10.56 25.15
CA GLU A 47 -23.82 -11.21 24.00
C GLU A 47 -24.39 -10.70 22.69
N VAL A 48 -25.69 -10.44 22.60
CA VAL A 48 -26.31 -9.80 21.42
C VAL A 48 -25.69 -8.43 21.15
N LEU A 49 -25.55 -7.62 22.19
CA LEU A 49 -24.95 -6.29 22.07
C LEU A 49 -23.48 -6.40 21.63
N ARG A 50 -22.72 -7.31 22.23
CA ARG A 50 -21.32 -7.56 21.86
C ARG A 50 -21.17 -7.92 20.39
N VAL A 51 -21.95 -8.87 19.87
CA VAL A 51 -21.90 -9.32 18.48
C VAL A 51 -22.21 -8.17 17.53
N LEU A 52 -23.26 -7.40 17.81
CA LEU A 52 -23.65 -6.25 16.99
C LEU A 52 -22.56 -5.16 16.96
N LEU A 53 -21.97 -4.84 18.10
CA LEU A 53 -20.90 -3.83 18.17
C LEU A 53 -19.62 -4.31 17.49
N VAL A 54 -19.27 -5.59 17.59
CA VAL A 54 -18.14 -6.18 16.87
C VAL A 54 -18.35 -6.09 15.36
N GLU A 55 -19.57 -6.37 14.87
CA GLU A 55 -19.86 -6.24 13.43
C GLU A 55 -19.74 -4.80 12.94
N GLU A 56 -20.21 -3.82 13.73
CA GLU A 56 -20.02 -2.40 13.39
C GLU A 56 -18.55 -2.02 13.32
N ALA A 57 -17.75 -2.39 14.32
CA ALA A 57 -16.32 -2.10 14.37
C ALA A 57 -15.60 -2.71 13.17
N ALA A 58 -15.79 -4.01 12.94
CA ALA A 58 -15.19 -4.72 11.82
C ALA A 58 -15.61 -4.14 10.45
N GLY A 59 -16.88 -3.74 10.31
CA GLY A 59 -17.38 -3.10 9.10
C GLY A 59 -16.73 -1.75 8.84
N ARG A 60 -16.55 -0.93 9.86
CA ARG A 60 -15.84 0.37 9.78
C ARG A 60 -14.38 0.19 9.42
N ASP A 61 -13.72 -0.80 10.02
CA ASP A 61 -12.32 -1.10 9.72
C ASP A 61 -12.16 -1.52 8.25
N ARG A 62 -13.02 -2.42 7.75
CA ARG A 62 -13.04 -2.82 6.34
C ARG A 62 -13.23 -1.62 5.41
N ALA A 63 -14.19 -0.73 5.71
CA ALA A 63 -14.44 0.47 4.93
C ALA A 63 -13.24 1.44 4.94
N THR A 64 -12.60 1.61 6.08
CA THR A 64 -11.41 2.45 6.23
C THR A 64 -10.24 1.91 5.42
N ILE A 65 -9.98 0.61 5.46
CA ILE A 65 -8.95 -0.06 4.66
C ILE A 65 -9.24 0.16 3.16
N GLN A 66 -10.47 -0.02 2.72
CA GLN A 66 -10.84 0.20 1.32
C GLN A 66 -10.67 1.66 0.88
N MET A 67 -11.04 2.62 1.72
CA MET A 67 -10.80 4.04 1.45
C MET A 67 -9.30 4.33 1.30
N ARG A 68 -8.47 3.83 2.21
CA ARG A 68 -7.01 4.00 2.17
C ARG A 68 -6.41 3.38 0.90
N ARG A 69 -6.84 2.17 0.52
CA ARG A 69 -6.41 1.53 -0.74
C ARG A 69 -6.74 2.38 -1.95
N LYS A 70 -7.97 2.87 -2.04
CA LYS A 70 -8.40 3.74 -3.15
C LYS A 70 -7.61 5.05 -3.19
N ALA A 71 -7.32 5.64 -2.04
CA ALA A 71 -6.61 6.91 -1.94
C ALA A 71 -5.10 6.78 -2.19
N SER A 72 -4.51 5.60 -1.95
CA SER A 72 -3.07 5.38 -2.05
C SER A 72 -2.51 5.42 -3.47
N GLY A 73 -3.33 5.17 -4.49
CA GLY A 73 -2.84 4.93 -5.86
C GLY A 73 -2.11 3.60 -6.03
N LEU A 74 -2.10 2.73 -5.00
CA LEU A 74 -1.41 1.45 -5.00
C LEU A 74 -2.03 0.51 -6.05
N PRO A 75 -1.23 -0.13 -6.91
CA PRO A 75 -1.72 -1.18 -7.81
C PRO A 75 -2.39 -2.32 -7.04
N ALA A 76 -3.24 -3.08 -7.71
CA ALA A 76 -4.04 -4.12 -7.05
C ALA A 76 -3.67 -5.52 -7.57
N GLY A 77 -2.55 -6.06 -7.19
CA GLY A 77 -2.23 -7.39 -7.72
C GLY A 77 -1.10 -8.14 -7.03
N LYS A 78 -0.15 -7.40 -6.48
CA LYS A 78 1.04 -7.98 -5.90
C LYS A 78 1.00 -7.85 -4.38
N THR A 79 0.45 -8.88 -3.74
CA THR A 79 0.36 -8.99 -2.28
C THR A 79 1.34 -10.03 -1.76
N PHE A 80 1.51 -10.12 -0.45
CA PHE A 80 2.29 -11.20 0.16
C PHE A 80 1.68 -12.57 -0.04
N ASP A 81 0.37 -12.68 -0.28
CA ASP A 81 -0.29 -13.95 -0.59
C ASP A 81 0.13 -14.51 -1.95
N ALA A 82 0.50 -13.61 -2.88
CA ALA A 82 1.02 -13.96 -4.21
C ALA A 82 2.57 -13.95 -4.28
N TRP A 83 3.23 -13.66 -3.16
CA TRP A 83 4.68 -13.59 -3.06
C TRP A 83 5.27 -14.96 -2.77
N ASP A 84 6.27 -15.38 -3.56
CA ASP A 84 7.08 -16.57 -3.25
C ASP A 84 8.37 -16.13 -2.57
N PRO A 85 8.50 -16.34 -1.24
CA PRO A 85 9.68 -15.94 -0.50
C PRO A 85 10.97 -16.68 -0.93
N GLN A 86 10.82 -17.90 -1.49
CA GLN A 86 11.96 -18.72 -1.89
C GLN A 86 12.48 -18.34 -3.27
N ALA A 87 11.63 -17.83 -4.13
CA ALA A 87 12.02 -17.35 -5.45
C ALA A 87 12.64 -15.93 -5.42
N SER A 88 12.67 -15.28 -4.27
CA SER A 88 13.25 -13.94 -4.09
C SER A 88 14.74 -14.04 -3.78
N PRO A 89 15.60 -13.20 -4.38
CA PRO A 89 17.01 -13.09 -3.99
C PRO A 89 17.20 -12.44 -2.62
N ILE A 90 16.14 -11.84 -2.04
CA ILE A 90 16.21 -11.21 -0.71
C ILE A 90 16.05 -12.29 0.35
N PRO A 91 16.95 -12.37 1.38
CA PRO A 91 16.86 -13.35 2.44
C PRO A 91 15.51 -13.33 3.16
N GLN A 92 14.95 -14.49 3.44
CA GLN A 92 13.61 -14.63 4.03
C GLN A 92 13.49 -13.90 5.39
N ALA A 93 14.53 -13.93 6.21
CA ALA A 93 14.56 -13.18 7.47
C ALA A 93 14.42 -11.67 7.26
N THR A 94 15.06 -11.13 6.21
CA THR A 94 14.93 -9.72 5.83
C THR A 94 13.51 -9.40 5.35
N GLN A 95 12.92 -10.28 4.53
CA GLN A 95 11.53 -10.11 4.07
C GLN A 95 10.55 -10.08 5.25
N GLN A 96 10.73 -10.98 6.24
CA GLN A 96 9.93 -11.02 7.46
C GLN A 96 10.10 -9.75 8.31
N SER A 97 11.34 -9.31 8.51
CA SER A 97 11.65 -8.07 9.24
C SER A 97 11.00 -6.85 8.58
N LEU A 98 11.08 -6.73 7.26
CA LEU A 98 10.42 -5.63 6.53
C LEU A 98 8.90 -5.70 6.65
N GLY A 99 8.33 -6.91 6.69
CA GLY A 99 6.89 -7.15 6.85
C GLY A 99 6.34 -6.72 8.21
N THR A 100 7.17 -6.53 9.24
CA THR A 100 6.73 -5.97 10.54
C THR A 100 6.40 -4.48 10.45
N LEU A 101 6.91 -3.78 9.45
CA LEU A 101 6.73 -2.32 9.23
C LEU A 101 7.24 -1.45 10.38
N GLU A 102 8.09 -1.98 11.26
CA GLU A 102 8.70 -1.19 12.35
C GLU A 102 9.55 -0.04 11.80
N TRP A 103 10.26 -0.29 10.69
CA TRP A 103 11.03 0.73 9.97
C TRP A 103 10.18 1.92 9.54
N VAL A 104 8.91 1.69 9.16
CA VAL A 104 7.96 2.78 8.84
C VAL A 104 7.64 3.60 10.09
N GLY A 105 7.50 2.93 11.24
CA GLY A 105 7.27 3.62 12.52
C GLY A 105 8.45 4.49 12.97
N ARG A 106 9.66 4.16 12.53
CA ARG A 106 10.92 4.88 12.83
C ARG A 106 11.29 5.92 11.77
N ALA A 107 10.43 6.16 10.78
CA ALA A 107 10.69 7.04 9.63
C ALA A 107 11.99 6.65 8.86
N GLU A 108 12.36 5.38 8.86
CA GLU A 108 13.47 4.85 8.07
C GLU A 108 13.04 4.63 6.62
N ASN A 109 13.99 4.64 5.69
CA ASN A 109 13.76 4.42 4.28
C ASN A 109 14.08 2.99 3.85
N LEU A 110 13.57 2.58 2.70
CA LEU A 110 13.85 1.30 2.06
C LEU A 110 14.22 1.53 0.59
N CYS A 111 15.42 1.12 0.19
CA CYS A 111 15.86 1.15 -1.19
C CYS A 111 16.03 -0.28 -1.70
N ILE A 112 15.21 -0.70 -2.67
CA ILE A 112 15.29 -2.03 -3.29
C ILE A 112 15.89 -1.85 -4.70
N CYS A 113 17.13 -2.26 -4.88
CA CYS A 113 17.90 -2.01 -6.10
C CYS A 113 18.31 -3.30 -6.79
N GLY A 114 18.37 -3.30 -8.11
CA GLY A 114 18.85 -4.41 -8.91
C GLY A 114 18.14 -4.61 -10.24
N PRO A 115 18.49 -5.63 -11.01
CA PRO A 115 17.99 -5.85 -12.36
C PRO A 115 16.46 -5.95 -12.46
N SER A 116 15.94 -5.73 -13.65
CA SER A 116 14.49 -5.91 -13.91
C SER A 116 14.08 -7.38 -13.74
N GLY A 117 12.88 -7.62 -13.19
CA GLY A 117 12.35 -8.98 -13.01
C GLY A 117 12.68 -9.65 -11.68
N THR A 118 13.47 -9.05 -10.79
CA THR A 118 13.87 -9.61 -9.48
C THR A 118 12.86 -9.42 -8.35
N GLY A 119 11.63 -8.96 -8.65
CA GLY A 119 10.56 -8.84 -7.67
C GLY A 119 10.51 -7.54 -6.87
N LYS A 120 11.37 -6.53 -7.14
CA LYS A 120 11.44 -5.25 -6.41
C LYS A 120 10.08 -4.57 -6.24
N SER A 121 9.40 -4.30 -7.37
CA SER A 121 8.08 -3.67 -7.35
C SER A 121 7.02 -4.57 -6.69
N HIS A 122 7.15 -5.90 -6.77
CA HIS A 122 6.25 -6.80 -6.07
C HIS A 122 6.39 -6.66 -4.54
N LEU A 123 7.63 -6.70 -4.05
CA LEU A 123 7.87 -6.53 -2.62
C LEU A 123 7.40 -5.16 -2.13
N ALA A 124 7.71 -4.08 -2.84
CA ALA A 124 7.27 -2.73 -2.48
C ALA A 124 5.74 -2.61 -2.45
N GLU A 125 5.04 -3.19 -3.44
CA GLU A 125 3.58 -3.22 -3.51
C GLU A 125 2.99 -4.05 -2.36
N ALA A 126 3.55 -5.24 -2.08
CA ALA A 126 3.12 -6.10 -0.97
C ALA A 126 3.29 -5.41 0.40
N LEU A 127 4.41 -4.71 0.62
CA LEU A 127 4.64 -3.88 1.81
C LEU A 127 3.62 -2.75 1.92
N GLY A 128 3.28 -2.09 0.80
CA GLY A 128 2.24 -1.07 0.75
C GLY A 128 0.86 -1.62 1.15
N HIS A 129 0.46 -2.78 0.62
CA HIS A 129 -0.78 -3.46 1.01
C HIS A 129 -0.79 -3.84 2.49
N ARG A 130 0.32 -4.36 2.99
CA ARG A 130 0.50 -4.70 4.39
C ARG A 130 0.36 -3.45 5.27
N ALA A 131 1.00 -2.34 4.91
CA ALA A 131 0.92 -1.07 5.64
C ALA A 131 -0.53 -0.56 5.73
N ILE A 132 -1.31 -0.64 4.66
CA ILE A 132 -2.73 -0.25 4.68
C ILE A 132 -3.53 -1.16 5.61
N ASN A 133 -3.31 -2.46 5.58
CA ASN A 133 -3.99 -3.41 6.44
C ASN A 133 -3.66 -3.18 7.93
N ASP A 134 -2.42 -2.78 8.23
CA ASP A 134 -1.95 -2.42 9.58
C ASP A 134 -2.34 -0.98 9.98
N GLY A 135 -3.26 -0.36 9.23
CA GLY A 135 -3.83 0.93 9.58
C GLY A 135 -3.02 2.15 9.18
N LYS A 136 -1.93 2.00 8.45
CA LYS A 136 -1.11 3.10 7.92
C LYS A 136 -1.70 3.68 6.64
N THR A 137 -1.29 4.89 6.30
CA THR A 137 -1.60 5.55 5.03
C THR A 137 -0.42 5.39 4.07
N VAL A 138 -0.71 5.09 2.79
CA VAL A 138 0.30 4.89 1.76
C VAL A 138 0.05 5.83 0.59
N ALA A 139 1.11 6.35 -0.02
CA ALA A 139 1.07 7.05 -1.30
C ALA A 139 2.00 6.33 -2.29
N TRP A 140 1.43 5.83 -3.39
CA TRP A 140 2.17 5.15 -4.44
C TRP A 140 2.35 6.06 -5.65
N HIS A 141 3.58 6.19 -6.09
CA HIS A 141 3.94 6.95 -7.27
C HIS A 141 5.01 6.23 -8.08
N THR A 142 4.95 6.38 -9.40
CA THR A 142 6.12 6.22 -10.25
C THR A 142 6.84 7.56 -10.38
N LEU A 143 8.09 7.55 -10.81
CA LEU A 143 8.83 8.78 -11.04
C LEU A 143 8.11 9.70 -12.05
N GLU A 144 7.52 9.13 -13.11
CA GLU A 144 6.74 9.87 -14.10
C GLU A 144 5.45 10.48 -13.50
N SER A 145 4.77 9.76 -12.60
CA SER A 145 3.58 10.30 -11.93
C SER A 145 3.92 11.46 -11.01
N LEU A 146 5.09 11.45 -10.37
CA LEU A 146 5.60 12.58 -9.58
C LEU A 146 5.92 13.78 -10.48
N ALA A 147 6.56 13.57 -11.64
CA ALA A 147 6.81 14.62 -12.61
C ALA A 147 5.50 15.26 -13.09
N THR A 148 4.50 14.44 -13.37
CA THR A 148 3.17 14.92 -13.77
C THR A 148 2.49 15.72 -12.66
N LEU A 149 2.60 15.27 -11.40
CA LEU A 149 2.12 16.02 -10.24
C LEU A 149 2.79 17.41 -10.18
N MET A 150 4.11 17.47 -10.34
CA MET A 150 4.86 18.73 -10.35
C MET A 150 4.41 19.68 -11.45
N ARG A 151 4.33 19.19 -12.71
CA ARG A 151 3.89 20.00 -13.86
C ARG A 151 2.51 20.60 -13.65
N ARG A 152 1.56 19.80 -13.13
CA ARG A 152 0.19 20.26 -12.86
C ARG A 152 0.13 21.39 -11.85
N HIS A 153 0.93 21.30 -10.78
CA HIS A 153 0.91 22.26 -9.68
C HIS A 153 1.90 23.43 -9.85
N ARG A 154 2.75 23.40 -10.86
CA ARG A 154 3.65 24.51 -11.18
C ARG A 154 2.89 25.69 -11.78
N ALA A 155 1.83 25.43 -12.53
CA ALA A 155 1.05 26.46 -13.23
C ALA A 155 0.29 27.41 -12.27
N ASP A 156 -0.09 26.93 -11.07
CA ASP A 156 -0.81 27.68 -10.04
C ASP A 156 -0.01 27.90 -8.74
N ASP A 157 1.31 27.68 -8.81
CA ASP A 157 2.25 27.78 -7.67
C ASP A 157 1.86 26.98 -6.44
N SER A 158 1.16 25.84 -6.61
CA SER A 158 0.67 24.98 -5.53
C SER A 158 1.54 23.75 -5.26
N VAL A 159 2.75 23.68 -5.82
CA VAL A 159 3.69 22.55 -5.67
C VAL A 159 3.91 22.19 -4.21
N SER A 160 4.21 23.19 -3.35
CA SER A 160 4.45 22.96 -1.92
C SER A 160 3.25 22.35 -1.21
N LYS A 161 2.02 22.74 -1.61
CA LYS A 161 0.78 22.14 -1.08
C LYS A 161 0.61 20.70 -1.55
N ALA A 162 0.98 20.39 -2.80
CA ALA A 162 0.92 19.03 -3.35
C ALA A 162 1.91 18.10 -2.62
N ILE A 163 3.15 18.52 -2.45
CA ILE A 163 4.15 17.80 -1.65
C ILE A 163 3.68 17.65 -0.20
N GLY A 164 3.17 18.72 0.43
CA GLY A 164 2.62 18.67 1.79
C GLY A 164 1.44 17.70 1.96
N ARG A 165 0.66 17.43 0.91
CA ARG A 165 -0.37 16.37 0.92
C ARG A 165 0.26 14.99 0.82
N LEU A 166 1.24 14.81 -0.05
CA LEU A 166 1.93 13.55 -0.26
C LEU A 166 2.63 13.07 1.01
N ILE A 167 3.34 13.94 1.71
CA ILE A 167 4.03 13.60 2.97
C ILE A 167 3.10 13.40 4.18
N ARG A 168 1.78 13.48 4.01
CA ARG A 168 0.83 13.03 5.04
C ARG A 168 0.78 11.51 5.13
N ALA A 169 1.14 10.81 4.05
CA ALA A 169 1.24 9.36 4.07
C ALA A 169 2.34 8.91 5.05
N ASP A 170 2.09 7.81 5.75
CA ASP A 170 3.08 7.19 6.64
C ASP A 170 4.18 6.52 5.83
N LEU A 171 3.83 5.97 4.66
CA LEU A 171 4.75 5.33 3.71
C LEU A 171 4.53 5.91 2.32
N ILE A 172 5.60 6.43 1.71
CA ILE A 172 5.62 6.90 0.34
C ILE A 172 6.39 5.86 -0.49
N VAL A 173 5.74 5.28 -1.49
CA VAL A 173 6.41 4.34 -2.41
C VAL A 173 6.69 5.04 -3.73
N ILE A 174 7.95 4.99 -4.16
CA ILE A 174 8.41 5.53 -5.46
C ILE A 174 8.95 4.36 -6.26
N ASP A 175 8.17 3.91 -7.23
CA ASP A 175 8.49 2.73 -8.02
C ASP A 175 9.19 3.09 -9.34
N ASP A 176 10.09 2.20 -9.76
CA ASP A 176 10.68 2.15 -11.10
C ASP A 176 11.62 3.31 -11.47
N ILE A 177 12.63 3.54 -10.63
CA ILE A 177 13.71 4.48 -10.92
C ILE A 177 14.81 3.78 -11.74
N GLY A 178 15.34 4.48 -12.75
CA GLY A 178 16.54 4.04 -13.48
C GLY A 178 16.29 3.26 -14.76
N MET A 179 15.07 3.28 -15.31
CA MET A 179 14.82 2.66 -16.64
C MET A 179 15.21 3.57 -17.81
N LEU A 180 15.17 4.89 -17.62
CA LEU A 180 15.49 5.90 -18.65
C LEU A 180 16.11 7.12 -17.98
N PRO A 181 16.84 7.97 -18.73
CA PRO A 181 17.24 9.28 -18.23
C PRO A 181 16.03 10.05 -17.70
N VAL A 182 16.17 10.63 -16.53
CA VAL A 182 15.09 11.27 -15.81
C VAL A 182 14.87 12.69 -16.35
N ALA A 183 13.66 13.04 -16.72
CA ALA A 183 13.31 14.40 -17.07
C ALA A 183 13.61 15.37 -15.90
N PRO A 184 14.03 16.61 -16.15
CA PRO A 184 14.37 17.57 -15.08
C PRO A 184 13.26 17.74 -14.04
N ASP A 185 12.01 17.75 -14.46
CA ASP A 185 10.84 17.83 -13.57
C ASP A 185 10.71 16.62 -12.63
N ALA A 186 11.09 15.44 -13.13
CA ALA A 186 11.04 14.21 -12.34
C ALA A 186 12.18 14.17 -11.29
N ALA A 187 13.37 14.63 -11.67
CA ALA A 187 14.49 14.76 -10.76
C ALA A 187 14.19 15.76 -9.64
N GLU A 188 13.64 16.92 -9.98
CA GLU A 188 13.21 17.92 -9.00
C GLU A 188 12.10 17.38 -8.10
N ALA A 189 11.12 16.66 -8.66
CA ALA A 189 10.04 16.06 -7.91
C ALA A 189 10.57 15.05 -6.87
N LEU A 190 11.48 14.17 -7.28
CA LEU A 190 12.11 13.19 -6.39
C LEU A 190 12.84 13.90 -5.25
N PHE A 191 13.69 14.89 -5.56
CA PHE A 191 14.40 15.64 -4.54
C PHE A 191 13.44 16.30 -3.53
N ARG A 192 12.42 17.01 -4.02
CA ARG A 192 11.45 17.71 -3.15
C ARG A 192 10.67 16.76 -2.24
N VAL A 193 10.32 15.56 -2.72
CA VAL A 193 9.64 14.55 -1.91
C VAL A 193 10.59 14.00 -0.85
N VAL A 194 11.82 13.65 -1.24
CA VAL A 194 12.84 13.13 -0.31
C VAL A 194 13.16 14.16 0.78
N ASP A 195 13.39 15.41 0.39
CA ASP A 195 13.70 16.51 1.31
C ASP A 195 12.55 16.78 2.29
N ALA A 196 11.31 16.81 1.81
CA ALA A 196 10.14 17.05 2.65
C ALA A 196 9.83 15.90 3.61
N ALA A 197 10.11 14.65 3.19
CA ALA A 197 9.88 13.43 3.97
C ALA A 197 11.01 13.13 4.98
N TYR A 198 12.19 13.71 4.77
CA TYR A 198 13.39 13.43 5.55
C TYR A 198 13.12 13.49 7.07
N GLU A 199 13.47 12.41 7.77
CA GLU A 199 13.24 12.17 9.21
C GLU A 199 11.78 12.30 9.70
N LYS A 200 10.82 12.39 8.79
CA LYS A 200 9.39 12.54 9.15
C LYS A 200 8.54 11.40 8.63
N ARG A 201 8.88 10.86 7.47
CA ARG A 201 8.12 9.81 6.79
C ARG A 201 9.06 8.84 6.11
N SER A 202 8.61 7.61 5.96
CA SER A 202 9.37 6.58 5.28
C SER A 202 9.14 6.63 3.77
N ILE A 203 10.22 6.47 3.03
CA ILE A 203 10.19 6.28 1.59
C ILE A 203 10.64 4.84 1.28
N ALA A 204 9.82 4.10 0.52
CA ALA A 204 10.23 2.86 -0.11
C ALA A 204 10.47 3.14 -1.60
N LEU A 205 11.67 2.89 -2.06
CA LEU A 205 12.09 3.19 -3.42
C LEU A 205 12.51 1.91 -4.12
N THR A 206 12.06 1.69 -5.36
CA THR A 206 12.60 0.64 -6.21
C THR A 206 13.41 1.23 -7.35
N SER A 207 14.57 0.64 -7.64
CA SER A 207 15.47 1.15 -8.66
C SER A 207 16.14 0.00 -9.43
N ASN A 208 16.40 0.22 -10.71
CA ASN A 208 17.22 -0.68 -11.52
C ASN A 208 18.71 -0.43 -11.36
N ILE A 209 19.10 0.69 -10.77
CA ILE A 209 20.46 1.06 -10.44
C ILE A 209 20.59 1.32 -8.93
N HIS A 210 21.81 1.20 -8.42
CA HIS A 210 22.11 1.59 -7.05
C HIS A 210 21.97 3.13 -6.89
N PRO A 211 21.51 3.64 -5.72
CA PRO A 211 21.39 5.09 -5.51
C PRO A 211 22.68 5.88 -5.75
N ALA A 212 23.83 5.28 -5.54
CA ALA A 212 25.13 5.90 -5.85
C ALA A 212 25.31 6.26 -7.33
N GLY A 213 24.54 5.65 -8.23
CA GLY A 213 24.54 5.96 -9.67
C GLY A 213 23.45 6.96 -10.11
N PHE A 214 22.77 7.60 -9.19
CA PHE A 214 21.70 8.57 -9.54
C PHE A 214 22.22 9.82 -10.25
N ASP A 215 23.52 10.11 -10.18
CA ASP A 215 24.18 11.16 -10.95
C ASP A 215 24.24 10.88 -12.47
N GLU A 216 24.01 9.63 -12.88
CA GLU A 216 23.81 9.27 -14.29
C GLU A 216 22.40 9.61 -14.79
N LEU A 217 21.43 9.71 -13.87
CA LEU A 217 20.03 9.95 -14.20
C LEU A 217 19.60 11.41 -14.09
N MET A 218 20.27 12.18 -13.22
CA MET A 218 19.87 13.55 -12.88
C MET A 218 21.11 14.43 -12.62
N PRO A 219 20.96 15.77 -12.59
CA PRO A 219 22.06 16.68 -12.27
C PRO A 219 22.78 16.30 -10.98
N LYS A 220 24.12 16.23 -11.00
CA LYS A 220 24.97 15.76 -9.90
C LYS A 220 24.64 16.39 -8.55
N THR A 221 24.36 17.70 -8.52
CA THR A 221 24.01 18.39 -7.27
C THR A 221 22.70 17.91 -6.68
N LEU A 222 21.70 17.66 -7.50
CA LEU A 222 20.42 17.09 -7.07
C LEU A 222 20.57 15.62 -6.65
N ALA A 223 21.35 14.85 -7.42
CA ALA A 223 21.64 13.46 -7.10
C ALA A 223 22.29 13.32 -5.73
N ALA A 224 23.38 14.06 -5.48
CA ALA A 224 24.09 14.04 -4.22
C ALA A 224 23.17 14.40 -3.04
N ALA A 225 22.39 15.47 -3.14
CA ALA A 225 21.48 15.89 -2.08
C ALA A 225 20.31 14.91 -1.86
N THR A 226 19.82 14.26 -2.93
CA THR A 226 18.76 13.23 -2.83
C THR A 226 19.29 11.98 -2.16
N VAL A 227 20.45 11.49 -2.60
CA VAL A 227 21.06 10.25 -2.10
C VAL A 227 21.47 10.41 -0.63
N ASP A 228 22.08 11.54 -0.25
CA ASP A 228 22.47 11.82 1.12
C ASP A 228 21.29 11.66 2.09
N ARG A 229 20.15 12.34 1.81
CA ARG A 229 18.96 12.25 2.66
C ARG A 229 18.26 10.90 2.59
N LEU A 230 18.20 10.30 1.39
CA LEU A 230 17.52 9.03 1.19
C LEU A 230 18.21 7.89 1.93
N LEU A 231 19.56 7.87 1.90
CA LEU A 231 20.36 6.78 2.48
C LEU A 231 20.73 6.98 3.94
N HIS A 232 20.56 8.17 4.50
CA HIS A 232 20.96 8.47 5.88
C HIS A 232 20.37 7.48 6.90
N HIS A 233 19.10 7.08 6.72
CA HIS A 233 18.43 6.09 7.54
C HIS A 233 17.72 5.07 6.64
N ALA A 234 18.48 4.36 5.79
CA ALA A 234 17.88 3.46 4.81
C ALA A 234 18.34 2.02 4.95
N HIS A 235 17.40 1.11 4.79
CA HIS A 235 17.67 -0.28 4.46
C HIS A 235 17.89 -0.39 2.96
N VAL A 236 19.11 -0.75 2.54
CA VAL A 236 19.43 -0.93 1.12
C VAL A 236 19.49 -2.42 0.82
N LEU A 237 18.58 -2.86 -0.06
CA LEU A 237 18.51 -4.24 -0.53
C LEU A 237 19.02 -4.30 -1.96
N LEU A 238 20.02 -5.13 -2.18
CA LEU A 238 20.51 -5.45 -3.51
C LEU A 238 19.94 -6.79 -3.96
N THR A 239 19.31 -6.80 -5.12
CA THR A 239 18.76 -8.01 -5.73
C THR A 239 19.68 -8.46 -6.87
N ASP A 240 20.70 -9.23 -6.53
CA ASP A 240 21.74 -9.67 -7.47
C ASP A 240 21.35 -10.89 -8.32
N GLY A 241 20.06 -11.07 -8.60
CA GLY A 241 19.57 -12.17 -9.43
C GLY A 241 19.93 -12.00 -10.90
N THR A 242 20.61 -12.97 -11.49
CA THR A 242 20.86 -13.03 -12.94
C THR A 242 19.62 -13.46 -13.72
N ASP A 243 18.67 -14.14 -13.07
CA ASP A 243 17.49 -14.69 -13.71
C ASP A 243 16.22 -13.85 -13.40
N SER A 244 15.64 -13.33 -14.46
CA SER A 244 14.35 -12.65 -14.34
C SER A 244 13.26 -13.68 -14.01
N TYR A 245 12.61 -13.52 -12.84
CA TYR A 245 11.45 -14.33 -12.46
C TYR A 245 10.36 -14.34 -13.55
N ARG A 246 10.15 -13.20 -14.24
CA ARG A 246 9.21 -13.09 -15.36
C ARG A 246 9.64 -13.95 -16.53
N LEU A 247 10.92 -13.99 -16.85
CA LEU A 247 11.46 -14.81 -17.93
C LEU A 247 11.34 -16.29 -17.57
N ALA A 248 11.70 -16.67 -16.35
CA ALA A 248 11.56 -18.04 -15.86
C ALA A 248 10.10 -18.52 -15.88
N GLN A 249 9.14 -17.71 -15.49
CA GLN A 249 7.72 -18.01 -15.56
C GLN A 249 7.24 -18.16 -17.01
N ALA A 250 7.65 -17.26 -17.90
CA ALA A 250 7.30 -17.32 -19.32
C ALA A 250 7.88 -18.57 -19.99
N THR A 251 9.15 -18.91 -19.70
CA THR A 251 9.82 -20.10 -20.23
C THR A 251 9.22 -21.40 -19.69
N ALA A 252 8.70 -21.38 -18.44
CA ALA A 252 7.99 -22.50 -17.85
C ALA A 252 6.52 -22.61 -18.30
N GLY A 253 6.07 -21.81 -19.26
CA GLY A 253 4.70 -21.79 -19.76
C GLY A 253 3.67 -21.29 -18.73
N LYS A 254 4.13 -20.72 -17.62
CA LYS A 254 3.28 -20.15 -16.58
C LYS A 254 3.04 -18.67 -16.90
N GLY A 255 1.79 -18.29 -17.13
CA GLY A 255 1.41 -16.88 -17.36
C GLY A 255 0.86 -16.58 -18.75
N VAL A 256 0.83 -17.57 -19.66
CA VAL A 256 0.15 -17.47 -20.96
C VAL A 256 -0.92 -18.56 -21.02
N ARG A 257 -2.15 -18.22 -21.38
CA ARG A 257 -3.13 -19.25 -21.74
C ARG A 257 -2.64 -19.99 -22.98
N PRO A 258 -2.71 -21.34 -23.03
CA PRO A 258 -2.43 -22.05 -24.27
C PRO A 258 -3.25 -21.45 -25.41
N LEU A 259 -2.64 -21.31 -26.56
CA LEU A 259 -3.36 -21.01 -27.80
C LEU A 259 -4.11 -22.29 -28.16
N ASP A 260 -5.44 -22.26 -28.12
CA ASP A 260 -6.30 -23.35 -28.65
C ASP A 260 -6.19 -23.40 -30.17
#